data_b38a6218837f23b45a4f215dbb0a5ae2
#
_entry.id   b38a6218837f23b45a4f215dbb0a5ae2
#
_cell.length_a   1.000
_cell.length_b   1.000
_cell.length_c   1.000
_cell.angle_alpha   90.00
_cell.angle_beta   90.00
_cell.angle_gamma   90.00
#
_symmetry.space_group_name_H-M   'P 1'
#
loop_
_entity.id
_entity.type
_entity.pdbx_description
1 polymer ?
#
loop_
_entity_poly.entity_id
_entity_poly.type
_entity_poly.pdbx_seq_one_letter_code
_entity_poly.pdbx_strand_id
1 'polypeptide(L)'
;MKLYNHLPNYILLVLYIITGSLSNFKAIDILAPQWIYLGAVNILACLYFLFFNSSAQVGLSKLSKSIFIYVYLFYFLWSGLSYFYAINPTETLLNLPRLGNTFFAVFFCFLLLNNLENKVVLISRIFIGFLCFELLSFYSDFFTQLETKDFNAMNLKGVAGNKNITAASIAFKVPFVLYSIVTVRKGLLKIILSLILFAALFSISVLYARAAILSSFIVFIIFLSYSLYNLVINRSNLVKGLPNFLLTIVPYVAAILLNLAFTSSQNKGDITSQLGAIEFTEQSSNGRFQYWSDAYEQVSDHPILGAGLGNWKIASISYGKNHIKGYTVPYHAHNDFIHIFTEVGVLGGIAYLSLFIILTFFLFRLLYVQRKEDGNTDFSLFLLVLPFIIYGIDAGLNFPIARPLMQSALALYMGLLLSIYLNRFTSKDISPVKPIYSRVILGLSLCLLIPGIIIHILSYQ
;
A
#
# COMPACT_ATOMS: atom_id res chain seq x y z
N MET A 1 -30.29 -12.22 8.80
CA MET A 1 -29.49 -13.44 8.96
C MET A 1 -28.15 -13.40 8.20
N LYS A 2 -28.06 -13.01 6.90
CA LYS A 2 -26.79 -12.96 6.14
C LYS A 2 -25.70 -12.03 6.73
N LEU A 3 -26.08 -10.90 7.34
CA LEU A 3 -25.11 -9.93 7.89
C LEU A 3 -24.33 -10.46 9.09
N TYR A 4 -24.98 -11.22 9.96
CA TYR A 4 -24.35 -11.78 11.18
C TYR A 4 -23.29 -12.83 10.86
N ASN A 5 -23.45 -13.59 9.78
CA ASN A 5 -22.49 -14.65 9.38
C ASN A 5 -21.15 -14.08 8.88
N HIS A 6 -21.10 -12.82 8.45
CA HIS A 6 -19.91 -12.16 7.92
C HIS A 6 -19.31 -11.12 8.87
N LEU A 7 -19.92 -10.90 10.05
CA LEU A 7 -19.43 -9.90 11.01
C LEU A 7 -17.96 -10.10 11.41
N PRO A 8 -17.47 -11.33 11.69
CA PRO A 8 -16.06 -11.53 11.99
C PRO A 8 -15.14 -11.14 10.83
N ASN A 9 -15.55 -11.40 9.57
CA ASN A 9 -14.77 -10.97 8.40
C ASN A 9 -14.63 -9.45 8.36
N TYR A 10 -15.72 -8.70 8.62
CA TYR A 10 -15.69 -7.25 8.63
C TYR A 10 -14.78 -6.71 9.75
N ILE A 11 -14.89 -7.26 10.94
CA ILE A 11 -14.04 -6.87 12.08
C ILE A 11 -12.56 -7.11 11.75
N LEU A 12 -12.20 -8.30 11.28
CA LEU A 12 -10.82 -8.63 10.94
C LEU A 12 -10.26 -7.73 9.84
N LEU A 13 -11.04 -7.41 8.79
CA LEU A 13 -10.62 -6.49 7.74
C LEU A 13 -10.37 -5.07 8.29
N VAL A 14 -11.20 -4.61 9.24
CA VAL A 14 -10.98 -3.32 9.93
C VAL A 14 -9.72 -3.37 10.79
N LEU A 15 -9.49 -4.48 11.52
CA LEU A 15 -8.29 -4.64 12.34
C LEU A 15 -7.00 -4.53 11.48
N TYR A 16 -6.97 -5.03 10.25
CA TYR A 16 -5.82 -4.88 9.36
C TYR A 16 -5.46 -3.41 9.12
N ILE A 17 -6.42 -2.53 8.82
CA ILE A 17 -6.10 -1.12 8.52
C ILE A 17 -5.69 -0.34 9.77
N ILE A 18 -6.17 -0.71 10.96
CA ILE A 18 -5.82 -0.08 12.23
C ILE A 18 -4.32 -0.25 12.56
N THR A 19 -3.62 -1.19 11.95
CA THR A 19 -2.16 -1.36 12.11
C THR A 19 -1.41 -0.02 12.07
N GLY A 20 -1.80 0.87 11.18
CA GLY A 20 -1.15 2.17 11.01
C GLY A 20 -1.45 3.19 12.12
N SER A 21 -2.44 2.96 12.98
CA SER A 21 -2.82 3.89 14.05
C SER A 21 -2.01 3.73 15.33
N LEU A 22 -1.20 2.67 15.44
CA LEU A 22 -0.45 2.39 16.66
C LEU A 22 0.78 3.28 16.78
N SER A 23 0.95 3.88 17.96
CA SER A 23 2.15 4.64 18.31
C SER A 23 3.36 3.72 18.51
N ASN A 24 4.53 4.31 18.59
CA ASN A 24 5.78 3.56 18.81
C ASN A 24 5.98 3.08 20.25
N PHE A 25 5.15 3.54 21.21
CA PHE A 25 5.22 3.20 22.64
C PHE A 25 6.65 3.27 23.22
N LYS A 26 7.50 4.16 22.71
CA LYS A 26 8.93 4.31 23.07
C LYS A 26 9.80 3.07 22.76
N ALA A 27 9.37 2.21 21.83
CA ALA A 27 10.17 1.08 21.37
C ALA A 27 11.49 1.56 20.73
N ILE A 28 12.56 0.78 20.89
CA ILE A 28 13.85 1.03 20.20
C ILE A 28 13.62 0.91 18.68
N ASP A 29 13.02 -0.17 18.22
CA ASP A 29 12.47 -0.23 16.86
C ASP A 29 11.09 0.40 16.83
N ILE A 30 11.01 1.64 16.36
CA ILE A 30 9.79 2.44 16.33
C ILE A 30 8.62 1.80 15.55
N LEU A 31 8.89 0.80 14.71
CA LEU A 31 7.90 0.08 13.91
C LEU A 31 7.53 -1.28 14.50
N ALA A 32 8.26 -1.77 15.48
CA ALA A 32 8.00 -3.07 16.10
C ALA A 32 6.57 -3.21 16.64
N PRO A 33 5.96 -2.22 17.36
CA PRO A 33 4.58 -2.34 17.82
C PRO A 33 3.57 -2.58 16.71
N GLN A 34 3.75 -1.91 15.56
CA GLN A 34 2.87 -2.08 14.41
C GLN A 34 3.05 -3.46 13.76
N TRP A 35 4.28 -3.98 13.69
CA TRP A 35 4.55 -5.33 13.19
C TRP A 35 4.03 -6.42 14.12
N ILE A 36 4.15 -6.25 15.45
CA ILE A 36 3.56 -7.14 16.46
C ILE A 36 2.04 -7.18 16.29
N TYR A 37 1.42 -6.01 16.15
CA TYR A 37 -0.03 -5.92 15.98
C TYR A 37 -0.48 -6.61 14.68
N LEU A 38 0.19 -6.36 13.55
CA LEU A 38 -0.14 -7.01 12.28
C LEU A 38 -0.01 -8.53 12.36
N GLY A 39 1.03 -9.02 13.05
CA GLY A 39 1.21 -10.43 13.33
C GLY A 39 0.07 -11.00 14.20
N ALA A 40 -0.34 -10.27 15.24
CA ALA A 40 -1.48 -10.66 16.08
C ALA A 40 -2.79 -10.74 15.29
N VAL A 41 -3.05 -9.78 14.40
CA VAL A 41 -4.23 -9.82 13.51
C VAL A 41 -4.15 -11.01 12.56
N ASN A 42 -2.97 -11.33 12.01
CA ASN A 42 -2.77 -12.53 11.20
C ASN A 42 -3.07 -13.81 11.99
N ILE A 43 -2.61 -13.92 13.24
CA ILE A 43 -2.92 -15.06 14.11
C ILE A 43 -4.43 -15.15 14.37
N LEU A 44 -5.09 -14.04 14.69
CA LEU A 44 -6.54 -14.02 14.89
C LEU A 44 -7.31 -14.49 13.64
N ALA A 45 -6.91 -14.01 12.46
CA ALA A 45 -7.49 -14.45 11.19
C ALA A 45 -7.24 -15.94 10.93
N CYS A 46 -6.05 -16.44 11.24
CA CYS A 46 -5.70 -17.85 11.11
C CYS A 46 -6.56 -18.72 12.04
N LEU A 47 -6.68 -18.38 13.32
CA LEU A 47 -7.50 -19.07 14.30
C LEU A 47 -8.98 -19.04 13.92
N TYR A 48 -9.47 -17.91 13.39
CA TYR A 48 -10.83 -17.82 12.88
C TYR A 48 -11.13 -18.85 11.80
N PHE A 49 -10.23 -18.99 10.80
CA PHE A 49 -10.40 -19.99 9.74
C PHE A 49 -10.15 -21.43 10.21
N LEU A 50 -9.29 -21.63 11.19
CA LEU A 50 -8.96 -22.95 11.71
C LEU A 50 -10.13 -23.55 12.50
N PHE A 51 -10.80 -22.75 13.32
CA PHE A 51 -11.80 -23.24 14.26
C PHE A 51 -13.25 -22.90 13.90
N PHE A 52 -13.48 -21.77 13.22
CA PHE A 52 -14.84 -21.24 13.09
C PHE A 52 -15.35 -21.13 11.64
N ASN A 53 -14.47 -21.15 10.63
CA ASN A 53 -14.90 -20.88 9.27
C ASN A 53 -14.30 -21.84 8.23
N SER A 54 -15.09 -22.82 7.80
CA SER A 54 -14.71 -23.77 6.76
C SER A 54 -14.60 -23.17 5.34
N SER A 55 -15.03 -21.91 5.15
CA SER A 55 -14.96 -21.26 3.83
C SER A 55 -13.53 -21.11 3.31
N ALA A 56 -12.52 -21.20 4.18
CA ALA A 56 -11.12 -21.27 3.82
C ALA A 56 -10.83 -22.38 2.81
N GLN A 57 -11.52 -23.53 2.87
CA GLN A 57 -11.28 -24.67 1.98
C GLN A 57 -11.49 -24.29 0.50
N VAL A 58 -12.55 -23.56 0.18
CA VAL A 58 -12.82 -23.08 -1.19
C VAL A 58 -11.81 -21.99 -1.59
N GLY A 59 -11.51 -21.05 -0.67
CA GLY A 59 -10.52 -20.01 -0.89
C GLY A 59 -9.13 -20.59 -1.19
N LEU A 60 -8.70 -21.57 -0.42
CA LEU A 60 -7.42 -22.28 -0.62
C LEU A 60 -7.38 -23.00 -1.98
N SER A 61 -8.48 -23.66 -2.39
CA SER A 61 -8.57 -24.25 -3.72
C SER A 61 -8.41 -23.25 -4.85
N LYS A 62 -8.93 -22.03 -4.69
CA LYS A 62 -8.76 -20.95 -5.68
C LYS A 62 -7.33 -20.42 -5.68
N LEU A 63 -6.75 -20.16 -4.50
CA LEU A 63 -5.37 -19.70 -4.38
C LEU A 63 -4.37 -20.69 -4.98
N SER A 64 -4.56 -21.99 -4.77
CA SER A 64 -3.67 -23.02 -5.31
C SER A 64 -3.66 -23.10 -6.85
N LYS A 65 -4.56 -22.37 -7.53
CA LYS A 65 -4.55 -22.23 -9.00
C LYS A 65 -3.96 -20.91 -9.47
N SER A 66 -3.54 -20.04 -8.55
CA SER A 66 -2.96 -18.74 -8.87
C SER A 66 -1.45 -18.80 -8.88
N ILE A 67 -0.84 -18.43 -10.01
CA ILE A 67 0.63 -18.25 -10.10
C ILE A 67 1.14 -17.23 -9.09
N PHE A 68 0.33 -16.24 -8.72
CA PHE A 68 0.70 -15.20 -7.75
C PHE A 68 1.15 -15.79 -6.41
N ILE A 69 0.41 -16.78 -5.86
CA ILE A 69 0.75 -17.33 -4.55
C ILE A 69 2.05 -18.13 -4.59
N TYR A 70 2.34 -18.82 -5.70
CA TYR A 70 3.58 -19.58 -5.85
C TYR A 70 4.79 -18.67 -6.00
N VAL A 71 4.68 -17.58 -6.76
CA VAL A 71 5.74 -16.57 -6.90
C VAL A 71 5.97 -15.88 -5.57
N TYR A 72 4.90 -15.54 -4.83
CA TYR A 72 5.05 -14.92 -3.50
C TYR A 72 5.69 -15.88 -2.48
N LEU A 73 5.28 -17.15 -2.49
CA LEU A 73 5.88 -18.18 -1.64
C LEU A 73 7.35 -18.40 -1.99
N PHE A 74 7.69 -18.44 -3.27
CA PHE A 74 9.09 -18.53 -3.72
C PHE A 74 9.90 -17.31 -3.21
N TYR A 75 9.39 -16.10 -3.38
CA TYR A 75 10.04 -14.88 -2.88
C TYR A 75 10.26 -14.94 -1.36
N PHE A 76 9.25 -15.36 -0.60
CA PHE A 76 9.34 -15.51 0.85
C PHE A 76 10.39 -16.54 1.27
N LEU A 77 10.36 -17.72 0.67
CA LEU A 77 11.31 -18.81 0.98
C LEU A 77 12.73 -18.45 0.56
N TRP A 78 12.90 -17.86 -0.62
CA TRP A 78 14.19 -17.41 -1.12
C TRP A 78 14.78 -16.34 -0.20
N SER A 79 13.98 -15.38 0.23
CA SER A 79 14.40 -14.37 1.20
C SER A 79 14.80 -14.99 2.55
N GLY A 80 14.08 -16.05 2.98
CA GLY A 80 14.41 -16.78 4.21
C GLY A 80 15.75 -17.54 4.10
N LEU A 81 16.06 -18.12 2.95
CA LEU A 81 17.33 -18.79 2.69
C LEU A 81 18.53 -17.84 2.83
N SER A 82 18.32 -16.53 2.68
CA SER A 82 19.38 -15.54 2.83
C SER A 82 19.98 -15.52 4.24
N TYR A 83 19.30 -16.06 5.25
CA TYR A 83 19.85 -16.23 6.60
C TYR A 83 21.21 -16.94 6.62
N PHE A 84 21.43 -17.91 5.75
CA PHE A 84 22.63 -18.74 5.74
C PHE A 84 23.87 -18.06 5.12
N TYR A 85 23.66 -16.96 4.38
CA TYR A 85 24.76 -16.25 3.69
C TYR A 85 24.75 -14.72 3.94
N ALA A 86 23.78 -14.23 4.70
CA ALA A 86 23.66 -12.81 5.00
C ALA A 86 24.91 -12.25 5.69
N ILE A 87 25.27 -11.00 5.41
CA ILE A 87 26.35 -10.28 6.10
C ILE A 87 26.11 -10.29 7.62
N ASN A 88 24.87 -10.00 8.02
CA ASN A 88 24.42 -10.14 9.40
C ASN A 88 23.11 -10.96 9.43
N PRO A 89 23.16 -12.25 9.85
CA PRO A 89 21.99 -13.10 9.95
C PRO A 89 20.91 -12.59 10.91
N THR A 90 21.29 -11.82 11.94
CA THR A 90 20.31 -11.23 12.88
C THR A 90 19.37 -10.26 12.16
N GLU A 91 19.87 -9.49 11.21
CA GLU A 91 19.03 -8.60 10.39
C GLU A 91 18.02 -9.38 9.55
N THR A 92 18.44 -10.53 9.02
CA THR A 92 17.52 -11.41 8.28
C THR A 92 16.43 -11.97 9.21
N LEU A 93 16.80 -12.40 10.43
CA LEU A 93 15.83 -12.85 11.43
C LEU A 93 14.83 -11.77 11.83
N LEU A 94 15.22 -10.50 11.87
CA LEU A 94 14.33 -9.37 12.18
C LEU A 94 13.41 -9.02 10.99
N ASN A 95 13.89 -9.12 9.76
CA ASN A 95 13.15 -8.69 8.58
C ASN A 95 12.28 -9.81 7.96
N LEU A 96 12.64 -11.08 8.14
CA LEU A 96 11.85 -12.21 7.64
C LEU A 96 10.43 -12.25 8.24
N PRO A 97 10.19 -12.05 9.54
CA PRO A 97 8.84 -11.92 10.09
C PRO A 97 8.04 -10.73 9.54
N ARG A 98 8.69 -9.60 9.18
CA ARG A 98 8.01 -8.45 8.54
C ARG A 98 7.49 -8.83 7.16
N LEU A 99 8.33 -9.47 6.36
CA LEU A 99 7.94 -10.03 5.07
C LEU A 99 6.83 -11.07 5.22
N GLY A 100 6.96 -11.99 6.20
CA GLY A 100 5.95 -13.00 6.53
C GLY A 100 4.62 -12.39 6.93
N ASN A 101 4.63 -11.35 7.77
CA ASN A 101 3.41 -10.65 8.16
C ASN A 101 2.65 -10.07 6.97
N THR A 102 3.35 -9.47 6.01
CA THR A 102 2.73 -8.97 4.78
C THR A 102 2.19 -10.11 3.93
N PHE A 103 2.96 -11.18 3.74
CA PHE A 103 2.52 -12.38 3.00
C PHE A 103 1.22 -12.96 3.58
N PHE A 104 1.18 -13.20 4.90
CA PHE A 104 0.00 -13.73 5.56
C PHE A 104 -1.16 -12.75 5.58
N ALA A 105 -0.91 -11.44 5.68
CA ALA A 105 -1.96 -10.44 5.58
C ALA A 105 -2.65 -10.47 4.20
N VAL A 106 -1.89 -10.56 3.09
CA VAL A 106 -2.47 -10.75 1.74
C VAL A 106 -3.29 -12.04 1.66
N PHE A 107 -2.73 -13.13 2.18
CA PHE A 107 -3.38 -14.45 2.20
C PHE A 107 -4.72 -14.42 2.97
N PHE A 108 -4.73 -13.91 4.20
CA PHE A 108 -5.95 -13.85 5.00
C PHE A 108 -6.95 -12.80 4.51
N CYS A 109 -6.50 -11.64 4.03
CA CYS A 109 -7.39 -10.65 3.40
C CYS A 109 -8.11 -11.26 2.19
N PHE A 110 -7.42 -12.05 1.36
CA PHE A 110 -8.06 -12.78 0.28
C PHE A 110 -9.13 -13.75 0.81
N LEU A 111 -8.81 -14.59 1.82
CA LEU A 111 -9.76 -15.55 2.38
C LEU A 111 -10.98 -14.86 2.99
N LEU A 112 -10.79 -13.76 3.71
CA LEU A 112 -11.86 -12.95 4.32
C LEU A 112 -12.79 -12.35 3.26
N LEU A 113 -12.24 -11.93 2.11
CA LEU A 113 -12.98 -11.27 1.03
C LEU A 113 -13.58 -12.25 0.02
N ASN A 114 -13.08 -13.49 -0.06
CA ASN A 114 -13.42 -14.41 -1.14
C ASN A 114 -14.93 -14.64 -1.31
N ASN A 115 -15.66 -14.78 -0.21
CA ASN A 115 -17.09 -15.09 -0.21
C ASN A 115 -17.99 -13.87 0.06
N LEU A 116 -17.43 -12.66 0.16
CA LEU A 116 -18.19 -11.45 0.39
C LEU A 116 -18.78 -10.91 -0.92
N GLU A 117 -20.03 -10.48 -0.86
CA GLU A 117 -20.66 -9.64 -1.87
C GLU A 117 -20.22 -8.17 -1.66
N ASN A 118 -20.30 -7.35 -2.71
CA ASN A 118 -20.01 -5.89 -2.62
C ASN A 118 -18.65 -5.54 -1.95
N LYS A 119 -17.65 -6.40 -2.13
CA LYS A 119 -16.34 -6.28 -1.48
C LYS A 119 -15.60 -4.98 -1.77
N VAL A 120 -15.77 -4.40 -2.99
CA VAL A 120 -15.20 -3.10 -3.36
C VAL A 120 -15.79 -1.99 -2.50
N VAL A 121 -17.13 -2.00 -2.30
CA VAL A 121 -17.82 -1.03 -1.44
C VAL A 121 -17.35 -1.15 0.01
N LEU A 122 -17.20 -2.38 0.51
CA LEU A 122 -16.73 -2.63 1.88
C LEU A 122 -15.32 -2.08 2.08
N ILE A 123 -14.38 -2.44 1.22
CA ILE A 123 -12.99 -1.98 1.31
C ILE A 123 -12.91 -0.46 1.15
N SER A 124 -13.70 0.12 0.24
CA SER A 124 -13.77 1.58 0.10
C SER A 124 -14.21 2.26 1.41
N ARG A 125 -15.22 1.72 2.08
CA ARG A 125 -15.68 2.27 3.38
C ARG A 125 -14.63 2.14 4.48
N ILE A 126 -13.91 1.01 4.52
CA ILE A 126 -12.80 0.80 5.47
C ILE A 126 -11.69 1.82 5.23
N PHE A 127 -11.25 1.99 3.98
CA PHE A 127 -10.22 2.96 3.64
C PHE A 127 -10.65 4.41 3.89
N ILE A 128 -11.90 4.78 3.59
CA ILE A 128 -12.43 6.12 3.85
C ILE A 128 -12.52 6.39 5.35
N GLY A 129 -12.99 5.41 6.13
CA GLY A 129 -13.04 5.54 7.59
C GLY A 129 -11.66 5.77 8.21
N PHE A 130 -10.65 5.02 7.76
CA PHE A 130 -9.28 5.21 8.21
C PHE A 130 -8.67 6.53 7.68
N LEU A 131 -8.97 6.92 6.44
CA LEU A 131 -8.58 8.22 5.90
C LEU A 131 -9.09 9.38 6.76
N CYS A 132 -10.34 9.33 7.19
CA CYS A 132 -10.88 10.36 8.11
C CYS A 132 -10.07 10.45 9.40
N PHE A 133 -9.66 9.31 9.97
CA PHE A 133 -8.79 9.28 11.14
C PHE A 133 -7.40 9.89 10.86
N GLU A 134 -6.77 9.56 9.72
CA GLU A 134 -5.50 10.16 9.32
C GLU A 134 -5.61 11.67 9.10
N LEU A 135 -6.70 12.12 8.48
CA LEU A 135 -6.96 13.56 8.27
C LEU A 135 -7.16 14.28 9.61
N LEU A 136 -7.90 13.71 10.56
CA LEU A 136 -8.03 14.30 11.89
C LEU A 136 -6.67 14.46 12.58
N SER A 137 -5.81 13.45 12.52
CA SER A 137 -4.45 13.53 13.06
C SER A 137 -3.61 14.60 12.35
N PHE A 138 -3.64 14.59 11.00
CA PHE A 138 -2.92 15.59 10.20
C PHE A 138 -3.38 17.03 10.52
N TYR A 139 -4.69 17.28 10.55
CA TYR A 139 -5.21 18.63 10.82
C TYR A 139 -4.99 19.07 12.26
N SER A 140 -4.93 18.16 13.22
CA SER A 140 -4.49 18.46 14.59
C SER A 140 -3.05 18.99 14.58
N ASP A 141 -2.12 18.29 13.92
CA ASP A 141 -0.74 18.76 13.77
C ASP A 141 -0.66 20.10 13.00
N PHE A 142 -1.45 20.23 11.92
CA PHE A 142 -1.48 21.41 11.07
C PHE A 142 -1.92 22.67 11.84
N PHE A 143 -3.02 22.61 12.58
CA PHE A 143 -3.50 23.74 13.36
C PHE A 143 -2.54 24.09 14.50
N THR A 144 -1.96 23.08 15.16
CA THR A 144 -0.91 23.34 16.16
C THR A 144 0.29 24.07 15.55
N GLN A 145 0.71 23.69 14.33
CA GLN A 145 1.80 24.38 13.64
C GLN A 145 1.43 25.80 13.17
N LEU A 146 0.16 26.07 12.85
CA LEU A 146 -0.30 27.42 12.49
C LEU A 146 -0.22 28.42 13.66
N GLU A 147 -0.34 27.93 14.90
CA GLU A 147 -0.19 28.78 16.11
C GLU A 147 1.27 29.13 16.38
N THR A 148 2.23 28.43 15.76
CA THR A 148 3.65 28.75 15.90
C THR A 148 4.07 29.86 14.93
N LYS A 149 5.04 30.71 15.35
CA LYS A 149 5.58 31.77 14.47
C LYS A 149 6.29 31.22 13.23
N ASP A 150 6.85 30.01 13.33
CA ASP A 150 7.62 29.36 12.27
C ASP A 150 6.92 28.07 11.86
N PHE A 151 5.98 28.15 10.92
CA PHE A 151 5.35 26.97 10.32
C PHE A 151 6.39 26.08 9.64
N ASN A 152 6.45 24.80 10.04
CA ASN A 152 7.37 23.83 9.46
C ASN A 152 6.64 22.54 9.07
N ALA A 153 6.51 22.29 7.76
CA ALA A 153 5.88 21.08 7.22
C ALA A 153 6.57 19.77 7.65
N MET A 154 7.83 19.82 8.12
CA MET A 154 8.52 18.64 8.66
C MET A 154 7.90 18.13 9.96
N ASN A 155 7.19 19.00 10.69
CA ASN A 155 6.50 18.65 11.93
C ASN A 155 5.11 18.03 11.69
N LEU A 156 4.59 18.09 10.47
CA LEU A 156 3.32 17.48 10.08
C LEU A 156 3.52 15.98 9.84
N LYS A 157 3.70 15.23 10.91
CA LYS A 157 4.04 13.80 10.85
C LYS A 157 2.81 12.90 10.73
N GLY A 158 1.65 13.37 11.22
CA GLY A 158 0.42 12.60 11.26
C GLY A 158 0.59 11.24 11.95
N VAL A 159 -0.31 10.33 11.69
CA VAL A 159 -0.31 8.98 12.29
C VAL A 159 0.95 8.18 11.95
N ALA A 160 1.50 8.35 10.76
CA ALA A 160 2.66 7.58 10.29
C ALA A 160 4.00 8.02 10.89
N GLY A 161 4.04 9.12 11.66
CA GLY A 161 5.27 9.65 12.24
C GLY A 161 6.27 10.23 11.22
N ASN A 162 5.92 10.26 9.94
CA ASN A 162 6.74 10.74 8.83
C ASN A 162 5.87 11.35 7.74
N LYS A 163 6.18 12.58 7.33
CA LYS A 163 5.38 13.34 6.36
C LYS A 163 5.20 12.64 5.00
N ASN A 164 6.24 11.99 4.48
CA ASN A 164 6.19 11.33 3.18
C ASN A 164 5.29 10.09 3.22
N ILE A 165 5.34 9.33 4.32
CA ILE A 165 4.52 8.13 4.52
C ILE A 165 3.07 8.52 4.77
N THR A 166 2.83 9.57 5.55
CA THR A 166 1.48 10.13 5.76
C THR A 166 0.87 10.56 4.42
N ALA A 167 1.62 11.30 3.60
CA ALA A 167 1.15 11.73 2.29
C ALA A 167 0.87 10.54 1.35
N ALA A 168 1.75 9.54 1.30
CA ALA A 168 1.57 8.33 0.49
C ALA A 168 0.34 7.52 0.95
N SER A 169 0.15 7.39 2.26
CA SER A 169 -0.99 6.69 2.85
C SER A 169 -2.32 7.39 2.53
N ILE A 170 -2.37 8.71 2.65
CA ILE A 170 -3.53 9.52 2.25
C ILE A 170 -3.80 9.35 0.75
N ALA A 171 -2.76 9.51 -0.10
CA ALA A 171 -2.87 9.38 -1.55
C ALA A 171 -3.42 8.01 -1.96
N PHE A 172 -2.93 6.92 -1.35
CA PHE A 172 -3.38 5.55 -1.63
C PHE A 172 -4.89 5.35 -1.44
N LYS A 173 -5.51 6.15 -0.57
CA LYS A 173 -6.94 6.06 -0.26
C LYS A 173 -7.83 6.96 -1.13
N VAL A 174 -7.26 7.97 -1.81
CA VAL A 174 -8.00 8.88 -2.70
C VAL A 174 -8.85 8.15 -3.74
N PRO A 175 -8.39 7.10 -4.45
CA PRO A 175 -9.19 6.36 -5.41
C PRO A 175 -10.49 5.78 -4.83
N PHE A 176 -10.49 5.37 -3.57
CA PHE A 176 -11.68 4.80 -2.91
C PHE A 176 -12.71 5.88 -2.57
N VAL A 177 -12.26 7.12 -2.33
CA VAL A 177 -13.14 8.29 -2.20
C VAL A 177 -13.78 8.61 -3.56
N LEU A 178 -12.97 8.66 -4.63
CA LEU A 178 -13.46 8.86 -6.01
C LEU A 178 -14.51 7.81 -6.40
N TYR A 179 -14.21 6.54 -6.12
CA TYR A 179 -15.17 5.45 -6.32
C TYR A 179 -16.50 5.72 -5.60
N SER A 180 -16.42 6.11 -4.34
CA SER A 180 -17.61 6.33 -3.51
C SER A 180 -18.43 7.53 -3.98
N ILE A 181 -17.81 8.64 -4.41
CA ILE A 181 -18.52 9.79 -4.98
C ILE A 181 -19.34 9.39 -6.20
N VAL A 182 -18.77 8.56 -7.08
CA VAL A 182 -19.42 8.14 -8.32
C VAL A 182 -20.55 7.14 -8.07
N THR A 183 -20.38 6.20 -7.12
CA THR A 183 -21.30 5.07 -6.93
C THR A 183 -22.40 5.31 -5.91
N VAL A 184 -22.20 6.19 -4.92
CA VAL A 184 -23.22 6.52 -3.92
C VAL A 184 -24.39 7.27 -4.57
N ARG A 185 -25.61 6.96 -4.13
CA ARG A 185 -26.84 7.60 -4.65
C ARG A 185 -27.27 8.86 -3.88
N LYS A 186 -26.94 8.96 -2.58
CA LYS A 186 -27.37 10.06 -1.70
C LYS A 186 -26.52 11.32 -1.95
N GLY A 187 -27.15 12.42 -2.38
CA GLY A 187 -26.46 13.69 -2.71
C GLY A 187 -25.65 14.27 -1.55
N LEU A 188 -26.21 14.31 -0.34
CA LEU A 188 -25.50 14.80 0.84
C LEU A 188 -24.22 14.01 1.12
N LEU A 189 -24.27 12.67 0.99
CA LEU A 189 -23.08 11.84 1.21
C LEU A 189 -22.01 12.09 0.12
N LYS A 190 -22.40 12.38 -1.11
CA LYS A 190 -21.45 12.79 -2.17
C LYS A 190 -20.73 14.09 -1.83
N ILE A 191 -21.46 15.07 -1.28
CA ILE A 191 -20.88 16.35 -0.86
C ILE A 191 -19.88 16.11 0.28
N ILE A 192 -20.22 15.30 1.29
CA ILE A 192 -19.31 14.95 2.37
C ILE A 192 -18.05 14.26 1.83
N LEU A 193 -18.19 13.29 0.92
CA LEU A 193 -17.06 12.61 0.29
C LEU A 193 -16.20 13.58 -0.54
N SER A 194 -16.81 14.57 -1.21
CA SER A 194 -16.10 15.61 -1.95
C SER A 194 -15.29 16.52 -1.01
N LEU A 195 -15.81 16.84 0.18
CA LEU A 195 -15.07 17.57 1.22
C LEU A 195 -13.92 16.74 1.80
N ILE A 196 -14.11 15.43 2.02
CA ILE A 196 -13.02 14.51 2.43
C ILE A 196 -11.93 14.46 1.34
N LEU A 197 -12.32 14.39 0.07
CA LEU A 197 -11.38 14.44 -1.06
C LEU A 197 -10.57 15.74 -1.06
N PHE A 198 -11.24 16.89 -0.91
CA PHE A 198 -10.59 18.19 -0.79
C PHE A 198 -9.58 18.22 0.37
N ALA A 199 -9.99 17.77 1.55
CA ALA A 199 -9.14 17.73 2.73
C ALA A 199 -7.90 16.83 2.51
N ALA A 200 -8.08 15.65 1.87
CA ALA A 200 -7.00 14.75 1.54
C ALA A 200 -5.99 15.37 0.56
N LEU A 201 -6.48 16.00 -0.52
CA LEU A 201 -5.64 16.63 -1.53
C LEU A 201 -4.88 17.85 -0.99
N PHE A 202 -5.53 18.67 -0.16
CA PHE A 202 -4.88 19.77 0.51
C PHE A 202 -3.80 19.27 1.48
N SER A 203 -4.05 18.20 2.25
CA SER A 203 -3.05 17.60 3.13
C SER A 203 -1.81 17.13 2.35
N ILE A 204 -2.00 16.42 1.22
CA ILE A 204 -0.90 15.97 0.36
C ILE A 204 -0.07 17.17 -0.14
N SER A 205 -0.74 18.25 -0.53
CA SER A 205 -0.09 19.44 -1.04
C SER A 205 0.76 20.15 0.02
N VAL A 206 0.26 20.28 1.26
CA VAL A 206 0.97 20.93 2.38
C VAL A 206 2.12 20.09 2.92
N LEU A 207 2.03 18.75 2.82
CA LEU A 207 3.11 17.83 3.22
C LEU A 207 4.34 17.91 2.31
N TYR A 208 4.23 18.49 1.12
CA TYR A 208 5.31 18.61 0.13
C TYR A 208 6.03 17.29 -0.16
N ALA A 209 5.29 16.17 -0.16
CA ALA A 209 5.83 14.84 -0.47
C ALA A 209 5.78 14.60 -1.99
N ARG A 210 6.92 14.76 -2.67
CA ARG A 210 7.01 14.74 -4.15
C ARG A 210 6.37 13.49 -4.78
N ALA A 211 6.63 12.30 -4.24
CA ALA A 211 6.05 11.06 -4.76
C ALA A 211 4.51 11.03 -4.65
N ALA A 212 3.96 11.49 -3.51
CA ALA A 212 2.52 11.54 -3.30
C ALA A 212 1.85 12.59 -4.18
N ILE A 213 2.48 13.77 -4.37
CA ILE A 213 1.99 14.82 -5.28
C ILE A 213 1.98 14.28 -6.72
N LEU A 214 3.10 13.70 -7.18
CA LEU A 214 3.22 13.12 -8.53
C LEU A 214 2.18 12.03 -8.77
N SER A 215 2.04 11.09 -7.85
CA SER A 215 1.08 9.99 -7.98
C SER A 215 -0.37 10.49 -7.97
N SER A 216 -0.70 11.46 -7.12
CA SER A 216 -2.03 12.09 -7.08
C SER A 216 -2.35 12.86 -8.36
N PHE A 217 -1.35 13.52 -8.96
CA PHE A 217 -1.50 14.22 -10.23
C PHE A 217 -1.73 13.22 -11.39
N ILE A 218 -0.95 12.15 -11.46
CA ILE A 218 -1.14 11.09 -12.48
C ILE A 218 -2.54 10.47 -12.35
N VAL A 219 -2.95 10.14 -11.14
CA VAL A 219 -4.30 9.60 -10.85
C VAL A 219 -5.38 10.61 -11.28
N PHE A 220 -5.17 11.89 -11.01
CA PHE A 220 -6.10 12.93 -11.45
C PHE A 220 -6.25 12.96 -12.97
N ILE A 221 -5.14 12.95 -13.72
CA ILE A 221 -5.16 12.95 -15.19
C ILE A 221 -5.88 11.70 -15.74
N ILE A 222 -5.57 10.53 -15.21
CA ILE A 222 -6.19 9.27 -15.62
C ILE A 222 -7.69 9.28 -15.33
N PHE A 223 -8.07 9.73 -14.13
CA PHE A 223 -9.48 9.83 -13.75
C PHE A 223 -10.24 10.88 -14.58
N LEU A 224 -9.63 12.04 -14.82
CA LEU A 224 -10.17 13.10 -15.65
C LEU A 224 -10.42 12.59 -17.08
N SER A 225 -9.42 11.95 -17.68
CA SER A 225 -9.51 11.38 -19.03
C SER A 225 -10.64 10.36 -19.15
N TYR A 226 -10.73 9.45 -18.17
CA TYR A 226 -11.80 8.46 -18.10
C TYR A 226 -13.19 9.13 -17.95
N SER A 227 -13.29 10.14 -17.08
CA SER A 227 -14.57 10.83 -16.82
C SER A 227 -15.03 11.62 -18.03
N LEU A 228 -14.11 12.32 -18.71
CA LEU A 228 -14.40 13.05 -19.95
C LEU A 228 -14.81 12.09 -21.08
N TYR A 229 -14.09 10.98 -21.24
CA TYR A 229 -14.46 9.94 -22.21
C TYR A 229 -15.90 9.46 -22.01
N ASN A 230 -16.28 9.15 -20.76
CA ASN A 230 -17.64 8.70 -20.45
C ASN A 230 -18.69 9.80 -20.67
N LEU A 231 -18.40 11.07 -20.37
CA LEU A 231 -19.31 12.19 -20.61
C LEU A 231 -19.53 12.43 -22.11
N VAL A 232 -18.50 12.29 -22.94
CA VAL A 232 -18.59 12.53 -24.39
C VAL A 232 -19.31 11.38 -25.10
N ILE A 233 -18.97 10.11 -24.75
CA ILE A 233 -19.53 8.94 -25.45
C ILE A 233 -20.94 8.61 -24.96
N ASN A 234 -21.21 8.72 -23.67
CA ASN A 234 -22.52 8.42 -23.08
C ASN A 234 -23.38 9.68 -22.91
N ARG A 235 -23.62 10.41 -24.01
CA ARG A 235 -24.41 11.68 -24.03
C ARG A 235 -25.75 11.62 -23.30
N SER A 236 -26.43 10.47 -23.27
CA SER A 236 -27.69 10.26 -22.54
C SER A 236 -27.55 10.40 -21.00
N ASN A 237 -26.34 10.36 -20.45
CA ASN A 237 -26.05 10.46 -19.02
C ASN A 237 -25.39 11.78 -18.60
N LEU A 238 -25.31 12.79 -19.46
CA LEU A 238 -24.67 14.09 -19.13
C LEU A 238 -25.24 14.72 -17.87
N VAL A 239 -26.57 14.78 -17.74
CA VAL A 239 -27.24 15.37 -16.57
C VAL A 239 -26.91 14.64 -15.28
N LYS A 240 -26.72 13.31 -15.33
CA LYS A 240 -26.37 12.49 -14.17
C LYS A 240 -24.85 12.43 -13.92
N GLY A 241 -24.06 12.55 -14.98
CA GLY A 241 -22.60 12.48 -14.91
C GLY A 241 -21.94 13.79 -14.47
N LEU A 242 -22.47 14.94 -14.89
CA LEU A 242 -21.90 16.26 -14.61
C LEU A 242 -21.77 16.58 -13.09
N PRO A 243 -22.77 16.32 -12.23
CA PRO A 243 -22.62 16.54 -10.80
C PRO A 243 -21.48 15.69 -10.18
N ASN A 244 -21.37 14.42 -10.57
CA ASN A 244 -20.27 13.55 -10.09
C ASN A 244 -18.91 14.07 -10.56
N PHE A 245 -18.83 14.52 -11.81
CA PHE A 245 -17.63 15.12 -12.39
C PHE A 245 -17.21 16.36 -11.60
N LEU A 246 -18.14 17.29 -11.37
CA LEU A 246 -17.86 18.51 -10.59
C LEU A 246 -17.43 18.20 -9.15
N LEU A 247 -18.14 17.28 -8.47
CA LEU A 247 -17.81 16.87 -7.10
C LEU A 247 -16.45 16.17 -6.97
N THR A 248 -15.87 15.73 -8.07
CA THR A 248 -14.52 15.15 -8.08
C THR A 248 -13.45 16.15 -8.53
N ILE A 249 -13.73 17.02 -9.51
CA ILE A 249 -12.74 17.97 -10.07
C ILE A 249 -12.56 19.21 -9.18
N VAL A 250 -13.67 19.76 -8.66
CA VAL A 250 -13.62 20.97 -7.82
C VAL A 250 -12.67 20.80 -6.62
N PRO A 251 -12.65 19.67 -5.87
CA PRO A 251 -11.68 19.44 -4.81
C PRO A 251 -10.22 19.54 -5.24
N TYR A 252 -9.85 19.03 -6.41
CA TYR A 252 -8.47 19.15 -6.93
C TYR A 252 -8.10 20.61 -7.18
N VAL A 253 -8.96 21.35 -7.88
CA VAL A 253 -8.72 22.77 -8.19
C VAL A 253 -8.68 23.59 -6.90
N ALA A 254 -9.64 23.38 -6.01
CA ALA A 254 -9.71 24.11 -4.74
C ALA A 254 -8.49 23.84 -3.84
N ALA A 255 -8.01 22.58 -3.77
CA ALA A 255 -6.83 22.23 -3.00
C ALA A 255 -5.57 22.91 -3.53
N ILE A 256 -5.40 22.97 -4.86
CA ILE A 256 -4.28 23.67 -5.50
C ILE A 256 -4.36 25.19 -5.20
N LEU A 257 -5.52 25.80 -5.42
CA LEU A 257 -5.70 27.26 -5.19
C LEU A 257 -5.47 27.63 -3.73
N LEU A 258 -5.99 26.82 -2.79
CA LEU A 258 -5.77 27.07 -1.37
C LEU A 258 -4.30 26.87 -0.98
N ASN A 259 -3.61 25.88 -1.53
CA ASN A 259 -2.18 25.70 -1.28
C ASN A 259 -1.36 26.88 -1.82
N LEU A 260 -1.65 27.39 -3.01
CA LEU A 260 -0.99 28.57 -3.57
C LEU A 260 -1.19 29.82 -2.67
N ALA A 261 -2.42 30.04 -2.21
CA ALA A 261 -2.72 31.14 -1.29
C ALA A 261 -1.99 30.98 0.07
N PHE A 262 -1.98 29.76 0.61
CA PHE A 262 -1.32 29.44 1.87
C PHE A 262 0.20 29.63 1.80
N THR A 263 0.86 29.13 0.74
CA THR A 263 2.31 29.21 0.58
C THR A 263 2.78 30.63 0.29
N SER A 264 2.02 31.40 -0.47
CA SER A 264 2.28 32.83 -0.67
C SER A 264 2.25 33.60 0.63
N SER A 265 1.29 33.31 1.54
CA SER A 265 1.19 33.95 2.84
C SER A 265 2.36 33.61 3.78
N GLN A 266 3.01 32.46 3.59
CA GLN A 266 4.13 31.99 4.42
C GLN A 266 5.52 32.30 3.82
N ASN A 267 5.60 32.97 2.68
CA ASN A 267 6.84 33.22 1.92
C ASN A 267 7.64 31.92 1.64
N LYS A 268 6.94 30.80 1.40
CA LYS A 268 7.51 29.48 1.12
C LYS A 268 7.20 29.04 -0.30
N GLY A 269 8.06 28.20 -0.88
CA GLY A 269 7.86 27.66 -2.22
C GLY A 269 6.54 26.90 -2.34
N ASP A 270 5.79 27.19 -3.39
CA ASP A 270 4.48 26.62 -3.69
C ASP A 270 4.58 25.22 -4.39
N ILE A 271 3.44 24.59 -4.67
CA ILE A 271 3.37 23.33 -5.41
C ILE A 271 4.07 23.44 -6.77
N THR A 272 3.95 24.57 -7.46
CA THR A 272 4.54 24.76 -8.80
C THR A 272 6.05 24.80 -8.73
N SER A 273 6.62 25.46 -7.72
CA SER A 273 8.05 25.43 -7.44
C SER A 273 8.55 24.05 -7.02
N GLN A 274 7.74 23.29 -6.27
CA GLN A 274 8.07 21.91 -5.90
C GLN A 274 8.04 20.95 -7.09
N LEU A 275 7.08 21.12 -8.01
CA LEU A 275 7.02 20.34 -9.25
C LEU A 275 8.16 20.74 -10.20
N GLY A 276 8.47 22.03 -10.29
CA GLY A 276 9.60 22.55 -11.07
C GLY A 276 10.97 22.14 -10.51
N ALA A 277 11.07 21.92 -9.20
CA ALA A 277 12.27 21.42 -8.53
C ALA A 277 12.45 19.88 -8.64
N ILE A 278 11.60 19.19 -9.39
CA ILE A 278 11.84 17.80 -9.81
C ILE A 278 12.85 17.82 -10.97
N GLU A 279 14.02 18.34 -10.69
CA GLU A 279 15.17 18.17 -11.58
C GLU A 279 15.82 16.81 -11.27
N PHE A 280 16.31 16.13 -12.31
CA PHE A 280 17.09 14.90 -12.16
C PHE A 280 18.54 15.23 -11.78
N THR A 281 18.72 16.09 -10.77
CA THR A 281 20.04 16.48 -10.24
C THR A 281 20.27 15.77 -8.90
N GLU A 282 21.54 15.61 -8.51
CA GLU A 282 21.90 14.99 -7.22
C GLU A 282 21.29 15.75 -6.02
N GLN A 283 21.23 17.08 -6.08
CA GLN A 283 20.67 17.90 -5.02
C GLN A 283 19.15 17.74 -4.90
N SER A 284 18.44 17.61 -6.02
CA SER A 284 16.98 17.42 -6.01
C SER A 284 16.58 16.00 -5.62
N SER A 285 17.43 15.01 -5.93
CA SER A 285 17.20 13.60 -5.62
C SER A 285 17.49 13.21 -4.18
N ASN A 286 18.01 14.13 -3.34
CA ASN A 286 18.48 13.82 -1.97
C ASN A 286 19.47 12.64 -1.91
N GLY A 287 20.37 12.53 -2.89
CA GLY A 287 21.36 11.44 -2.98
C GLY A 287 20.80 10.11 -3.50
N ARG A 288 19.51 10.03 -3.93
CA ARG A 288 18.93 8.76 -4.40
C ARG A 288 19.65 8.17 -5.59
N PHE A 289 20.08 8.99 -6.56
CA PHE A 289 20.83 8.49 -7.71
C PHE A 289 22.15 7.86 -7.29
N GLN A 290 22.81 8.42 -6.26
CA GLN A 290 24.00 7.82 -5.70
C GLN A 290 23.68 6.47 -5.05
N TYR A 291 22.64 6.38 -4.22
CA TYR A 291 22.22 5.11 -3.63
C TYR A 291 21.87 4.05 -4.67
N TRP A 292 21.29 4.46 -5.80
CA TRP A 292 20.97 3.53 -6.90
C TRP A 292 22.23 3.09 -7.65
N SER A 293 23.21 3.98 -7.81
CA SER A 293 24.53 3.63 -8.36
C SER A 293 25.27 2.63 -7.46
N ASP A 294 25.32 2.91 -6.16
CA ASP A 294 25.94 2.02 -5.15
C ASP A 294 25.22 0.65 -5.13
N ALA A 295 23.89 0.66 -5.24
CA ALA A 295 23.07 -0.54 -5.32
C ALA A 295 23.35 -1.36 -6.58
N TYR A 296 23.52 -0.70 -7.73
CA TYR A 296 23.86 -1.37 -8.98
C TYR A 296 25.25 -2.04 -8.91
N GLU A 297 26.24 -1.36 -8.34
CA GLU A 297 27.58 -1.92 -8.11
C GLU A 297 27.52 -3.15 -7.22
N GLN A 298 26.79 -3.07 -6.10
CA GLN A 298 26.59 -4.20 -5.20
C GLN A 298 25.91 -5.41 -5.87
N VAL A 299 24.86 -5.17 -6.66
CA VAL A 299 24.16 -6.25 -7.39
C VAL A 299 25.10 -6.86 -8.44
N SER A 300 25.97 -6.07 -9.05
CA SER A 300 26.96 -6.55 -10.04
C SER A 300 27.98 -7.46 -9.39
N ASP A 301 28.42 -7.16 -8.15
CA ASP A 301 29.39 -7.98 -7.41
C ASP A 301 28.76 -9.26 -6.82
N HIS A 302 27.49 -9.17 -6.38
CA HIS A 302 26.76 -10.26 -5.74
C HIS A 302 25.41 -10.56 -6.41
N PRO A 303 25.38 -10.93 -7.72
CA PRO A 303 24.15 -10.92 -8.52
C PRO A 303 23.12 -11.96 -8.08
N ILE A 304 23.51 -13.14 -7.62
CA ILE A 304 22.58 -14.24 -7.33
C ILE A 304 21.98 -14.13 -5.94
N LEU A 305 22.81 -13.93 -4.92
CA LEU A 305 22.42 -14.03 -3.52
C LEU A 305 22.16 -12.66 -2.86
N GLY A 306 22.81 -11.59 -3.34
CA GLY A 306 22.76 -10.28 -2.69
C GLY A 306 23.48 -10.27 -1.32
N ALA A 307 23.12 -9.29 -0.47
CA ALA A 307 23.73 -9.10 0.86
C ALA A 307 23.02 -9.88 1.98
N GLY A 308 21.88 -10.46 1.71
CA GLY A 308 20.93 -11.02 2.69
C GLY A 308 19.80 -10.06 3.03
N LEU A 309 18.62 -10.57 3.32
CA LEU A 309 17.42 -9.78 3.66
C LEU A 309 17.72 -8.87 4.86
N GLY A 310 17.40 -7.57 4.76
CA GLY A 310 17.64 -6.56 5.80
C GLY A 310 19.08 -6.03 5.86
N ASN A 311 19.98 -6.46 4.97
CA ASN A 311 21.40 -6.16 5.05
C ASN A 311 21.88 -5.01 4.13
N TRP A 312 21.01 -4.38 3.35
CA TRP A 312 21.37 -3.21 2.54
C TRP A 312 22.07 -2.12 3.34
N LYS A 313 21.57 -1.76 4.52
CA LYS A 313 22.12 -0.72 5.39
C LYS A 313 23.56 -1.00 5.84
N ILE A 314 23.99 -2.26 5.82
CA ILE A 314 25.37 -2.68 6.13
C ILE A 314 26.20 -2.67 4.85
N ALA A 315 25.71 -3.31 3.80
CA ALA A 315 26.40 -3.41 2.51
C ALA A 315 26.65 -2.05 1.88
N SER A 316 25.66 -1.14 1.94
CA SER A 316 25.75 0.22 1.37
C SER A 316 26.94 1.03 1.89
N ILE A 317 27.47 0.73 3.09
CA ILE A 317 28.62 1.43 3.65
C ILE A 317 29.86 1.20 2.76
N SER A 318 30.08 -0.03 2.29
CA SER A 318 31.24 -0.38 1.48
C SER A 318 31.21 0.29 0.10
N TYR A 319 30.05 0.34 -0.52
CA TYR A 319 29.85 0.94 -1.84
C TYR A 319 29.75 2.46 -1.78
N GLY A 320 29.10 3.01 -0.76
CA GLY A 320 28.92 4.44 -0.56
C GLY A 320 30.06 5.16 0.15
N LYS A 321 31.17 4.49 0.51
CA LYS A 321 32.26 5.03 1.34
C LYS A 321 32.83 6.38 0.89
N ASN A 322 32.83 6.65 -0.42
CA ASN A 322 33.35 7.89 -0.99
C ASN A 322 32.35 9.06 -0.96
N HIS A 323 31.06 8.76 -0.67
CA HIS A 323 29.94 9.71 -0.75
C HIS A 323 29.26 9.92 0.60
N ILE A 324 29.44 9.00 1.55
CA ILE A 324 28.90 9.11 2.90
C ILE A 324 29.61 10.26 3.61
N LYS A 325 28.84 11.28 3.98
CA LYS A 325 29.32 12.45 4.74
C LYS A 325 28.86 12.32 6.19
N GLY A 326 29.83 12.35 7.12
CA GLY A 326 29.55 12.21 8.54
C GLY A 326 29.11 10.80 8.92
N TYR A 327 28.09 10.70 9.81
CA TYR A 327 27.57 9.42 10.30
C TYR A 327 26.25 9.00 9.63
N THR A 328 25.90 9.61 8.49
CA THR A 328 24.65 9.31 7.81
C THR A 328 24.82 8.14 6.84
N VAL A 329 24.20 7.01 7.15
CA VAL A 329 24.16 5.81 6.30
C VAL A 329 22.76 5.65 5.73
N PRO A 330 22.60 5.37 4.42
CA PRO A 330 21.28 5.16 3.81
C PRO A 330 20.65 3.86 4.31
N TYR A 331 19.63 3.98 5.15
CA TYR A 331 18.91 2.84 5.70
C TYR A 331 18.08 2.07 4.64
N HIS A 332 17.68 2.78 3.59
CA HIS A 332 16.92 2.27 2.45
C HIS A 332 17.47 2.86 1.15
N ALA A 333 17.38 2.10 0.05
CA ALA A 333 17.77 2.58 -1.28
C ALA A 333 16.79 3.62 -1.85
N HIS A 334 15.68 3.92 -1.16
CA HIS A 334 14.59 4.78 -1.62
C HIS A 334 13.98 4.34 -2.98
N ASN A 335 13.98 3.05 -3.22
CA ASN A 335 13.30 2.35 -4.28
C ASN A 335 13.21 0.88 -3.85
N ASP A 336 11.99 0.41 -3.55
CA ASP A 336 11.78 -0.97 -3.04
C ASP A 336 12.28 -2.03 -4.03
N PHE A 337 12.10 -1.80 -5.33
CA PHE A 337 12.54 -2.75 -6.34
C PHE A 337 14.07 -2.91 -6.31
N ILE A 338 14.81 -1.80 -6.40
CA ILE A 338 16.28 -1.82 -6.34
C ILE A 338 16.74 -2.39 -4.99
N HIS A 339 16.12 -1.96 -3.88
CA HIS A 339 16.44 -2.42 -2.53
C HIS A 339 16.36 -3.94 -2.40
N ILE A 340 15.30 -4.56 -2.92
CA ILE A 340 15.14 -6.02 -2.87
C ILE A 340 16.19 -6.73 -3.73
N PHE A 341 16.56 -6.20 -4.90
CA PHE A 341 17.65 -6.77 -5.69
C PHE A 341 18.98 -6.79 -4.93
N THR A 342 19.30 -5.74 -4.16
CA THR A 342 20.54 -5.70 -3.37
C THR A 342 20.54 -6.70 -2.20
N GLU A 343 19.37 -6.95 -1.60
CA GLU A 343 19.29 -7.81 -0.42
C GLU A 343 19.22 -9.30 -0.76
N VAL A 344 18.39 -9.68 -1.73
CA VAL A 344 18.13 -11.10 -2.03
C VAL A 344 18.52 -11.50 -3.46
N GLY A 345 19.31 -10.65 -4.13
CA GLY A 345 19.86 -10.90 -5.45
C GLY A 345 18.81 -10.89 -6.55
N VAL A 346 19.24 -11.22 -7.77
CA VAL A 346 18.43 -11.14 -8.98
C VAL A 346 17.22 -12.10 -8.92
N LEU A 347 17.38 -13.31 -8.39
CA LEU A 347 16.27 -14.28 -8.31
C LEU A 347 15.14 -13.78 -7.40
N GLY A 348 15.47 -13.29 -6.21
CA GLY A 348 14.48 -12.72 -5.30
C GLY A 348 13.90 -11.40 -5.81
N GLY A 349 14.74 -10.54 -6.42
CA GLY A 349 14.32 -9.30 -7.04
C GLY A 349 13.35 -9.50 -8.19
N ILE A 350 13.62 -10.45 -9.10
CA ILE A 350 12.71 -10.83 -10.18
C ILE A 350 11.40 -11.39 -9.61
N ALA A 351 11.46 -12.24 -8.59
CA ALA A 351 10.26 -12.78 -7.97
C ALA A 351 9.40 -11.66 -7.38
N TYR A 352 10.00 -10.70 -6.65
CA TYR A 352 9.29 -9.53 -6.12
C TYR A 352 8.66 -8.68 -7.23
N LEU A 353 9.42 -8.31 -8.26
CA LEU A 353 8.92 -7.56 -9.41
C LEU A 353 7.79 -8.30 -10.14
N SER A 354 7.91 -9.63 -10.26
CA SER A 354 6.89 -10.48 -10.90
C SER A 354 5.54 -10.42 -10.19
N LEU A 355 5.50 -10.18 -8.87
CA LEU A 355 4.24 -10.00 -8.15
C LEU A 355 3.46 -8.80 -8.72
N PHE A 356 4.12 -7.69 -9.00
CA PHE A 356 3.50 -6.50 -9.56
C PHE A 356 3.11 -6.70 -11.03
N ILE A 357 3.93 -7.41 -11.80
CA ILE A 357 3.63 -7.77 -13.21
C ILE A 357 2.38 -8.65 -13.26
N ILE A 358 2.27 -9.66 -12.39
CA ILE A 358 1.11 -10.56 -12.32
C ILE A 358 -0.16 -9.78 -11.93
N LEU A 359 -0.08 -8.88 -10.95
CA LEU A 359 -1.23 -8.04 -10.56
C LEU A 359 -1.64 -7.09 -11.69
N THR A 360 -0.68 -6.52 -12.41
CA THR A 360 -0.92 -5.72 -13.62
C THR A 360 -1.66 -6.54 -14.67
N PHE A 361 -1.20 -7.75 -14.94
CA PHE A 361 -1.87 -8.68 -15.85
C PHE A 361 -3.31 -9.01 -15.39
N PHE A 362 -3.53 -9.22 -14.09
CA PHE A 362 -4.87 -9.48 -13.54
C PHE A 362 -5.81 -8.30 -13.76
N LEU A 363 -5.34 -7.06 -13.51
CA LEU A 363 -6.10 -5.84 -13.76
C LEU A 363 -6.48 -5.70 -15.24
N PHE A 364 -5.50 -5.79 -16.14
CA PHE A 364 -5.76 -5.67 -17.59
C PHE A 364 -6.70 -6.76 -18.10
N ARG A 365 -6.55 -8.00 -17.65
CA ARG A 365 -7.43 -9.11 -18.04
C ARG A 365 -8.86 -8.91 -17.54
N LEU A 366 -9.04 -8.41 -16.32
CA LEU A 366 -10.35 -8.06 -15.78
C LEU A 366 -11.02 -6.98 -16.63
N LEU A 367 -10.31 -5.89 -16.93
CA LEU A 367 -10.82 -4.77 -17.73
C LEU A 367 -11.14 -5.20 -19.17
N TYR A 368 -10.26 -6.01 -19.78
CA TYR A 368 -10.46 -6.50 -21.15
C TYR A 368 -11.71 -7.38 -21.28
N VAL A 369 -11.85 -8.37 -20.37
CA VAL A 369 -13.00 -9.32 -20.42
C VAL A 369 -14.30 -8.56 -20.16
N GLN A 370 -14.32 -7.66 -19.20
CA GLN A 370 -15.50 -6.87 -18.91
C GLN A 370 -15.93 -5.99 -20.10
N ARG A 371 -14.96 -5.29 -20.72
CA ARG A 371 -15.26 -4.48 -21.91
C ARG A 371 -15.85 -5.32 -23.05
N LYS A 372 -15.35 -6.55 -23.22
CA LYS A 372 -15.83 -7.47 -24.26
C LYS A 372 -17.26 -7.97 -23.98
N GLU A 373 -17.61 -8.22 -22.72
CA GLU A 373 -18.94 -8.76 -22.35
C GLU A 373 -20.00 -7.65 -22.25
N ASP A 374 -19.69 -6.53 -21.60
CA ASP A 374 -20.65 -5.50 -21.25
C ASP A 374 -20.63 -4.29 -22.21
N GLY A 375 -19.70 -4.24 -23.17
CA GLY A 375 -19.49 -3.10 -24.07
C GLY A 375 -18.94 -1.84 -23.38
N ASN A 376 -18.98 -1.77 -22.07
CA ASN A 376 -18.50 -0.68 -21.24
C ASN A 376 -17.55 -1.18 -20.14
N THR A 377 -16.59 -0.37 -19.75
CA THR A 377 -15.74 -0.67 -18.60
C THR A 377 -16.46 -0.28 -17.31
N ASP A 378 -16.66 -1.24 -16.40
CA ASP A 378 -17.20 -0.93 -15.07
C ASP A 378 -16.22 -0.01 -14.32
N PHE A 379 -16.74 1.10 -13.85
CA PHE A 379 -15.98 2.09 -13.10
C PHE A 379 -15.28 1.49 -11.88
N SER A 380 -15.88 0.47 -11.25
CA SER A 380 -15.31 -0.20 -10.09
C SER A 380 -13.96 -0.87 -10.39
N LEU A 381 -13.84 -1.54 -11.53
CA LEU A 381 -12.59 -2.21 -11.94
C LEU A 381 -11.54 -1.19 -12.40
N PHE A 382 -11.98 -0.16 -13.14
CA PHE A 382 -11.08 0.92 -13.55
C PHE A 382 -10.42 1.58 -12.33
N LEU A 383 -11.21 1.88 -11.28
CA LEU A 383 -10.68 2.51 -10.07
C LEU A 383 -9.70 1.65 -9.29
N LEU A 384 -9.72 0.31 -9.45
CA LEU A 384 -8.69 -0.54 -8.84
C LEU A 384 -7.29 -0.35 -9.45
N VAL A 385 -7.18 0.21 -10.64
CA VAL A 385 -5.87 0.54 -11.25
C VAL A 385 -5.19 1.68 -10.51
N LEU A 386 -5.94 2.64 -9.99
CA LEU A 386 -5.39 3.87 -9.42
C LEU A 386 -4.58 3.66 -8.11
N PRO A 387 -5.04 2.89 -7.10
CA PRO A 387 -4.24 2.59 -5.91
C PRO A 387 -2.95 1.84 -6.27
N PHE A 388 -3.00 0.98 -7.29
CA PHE A 388 -1.83 0.25 -7.77
C PHE A 388 -0.77 1.18 -8.35
N ILE A 389 -1.16 2.18 -9.14
CA ILE A 389 -0.26 3.22 -9.67
C ILE A 389 0.35 4.03 -8.52
N ILE A 390 -0.46 4.45 -7.54
CA ILE A 390 0.03 5.23 -6.40
C ILE A 390 1.08 4.44 -5.61
N TYR A 391 0.78 3.17 -5.29
CA TYR A 391 1.73 2.33 -4.58
C TYR A 391 3.01 2.08 -5.40
N GLY A 392 2.89 1.84 -6.71
CA GLY A 392 4.04 1.62 -7.59
C GLY A 392 4.97 2.83 -7.66
N ILE A 393 4.42 4.06 -7.71
CA ILE A 393 5.20 5.30 -7.68
C ILE A 393 5.87 5.48 -6.31
N ASP A 394 5.15 5.21 -5.22
CA ASP A 394 5.72 5.29 -3.87
C ASP A 394 6.83 4.25 -3.68
N ALA A 395 6.63 3.01 -4.12
CA ALA A 395 7.65 1.95 -4.09
C ALA A 395 8.88 2.27 -4.96
N GLY A 396 8.70 2.97 -6.08
CA GLY A 396 9.79 3.41 -6.95
C GLY A 396 10.59 4.61 -6.42
N LEU A 397 10.04 5.39 -5.48
CA LEU A 397 10.64 6.65 -5.01
C LEU A 397 10.87 6.70 -3.48
N ASN A 398 10.34 5.76 -2.73
CA ASN A 398 10.42 5.68 -1.27
C ASN A 398 10.69 4.22 -0.83
N PHE A 399 10.15 3.83 0.34
CA PHE A 399 10.35 2.50 0.93
C PHE A 399 9.08 2.01 1.67
N PRO A 400 7.92 1.93 0.99
CA PRO A 400 6.68 1.46 1.61
C PRO A 400 6.75 0.01 2.10
N ILE A 401 7.63 -0.82 1.56
CA ILE A 401 7.85 -2.20 2.01
C ILE A 401 8.23 -2.28 3.50
N ALA A 402 8.97 -1.29 3.99
CA ALA A 402 9.39 -1.24 5.39
C ALA A 402 8.31 -0.69 6.35
N ARG A 403 7.14 -0.27 5.84
CA ARG A 403 6.12 0.45 6.61
C ARG A 403 4.85 -0.37 6.84
N PRO A 404 4.57 -0.83 8.07
CA PRO A 404 3.40 -1.67 8.37
C PRO A 404 2.09 -1.06 7.92
N LEU A 405 1.93 0.27 8.06
CA LEU A 405 0.78 1.02 7.57
C LEU A 405 0.53 0.80 6.07
N MET A 406 1.59 0.94 5.26
CA MET A 406 1.49 0.76 3.81
C MET A 406 1.34 -0.71 3.43
N GLN A 407 1.99 -1.62 4.17
CA GLN A 407 1.90 -3.06 3.92
C GLN A 407 0.51 -3.63 4.26
N SER A 408 -0.14 -3.16 5.33
CA SER A 408 -1.51 -3.56 5.66
C SER A 408 -2.53 -3.02 4.64
N ALA A 409 -2.36 -1.78 4.18
CA ALA A 409 -3.19 -1.21 3.12
C ALA A 409 -3.02 -1.96 1.79
N LEU A 410 -1.77 -2.27 1.42
CA LEU A 410 -1.44 -3.07 0.24
C LEU A 410 -2.05 -4.48 0.34
N ALA A 411 -1.98 -5.13 1.52
CA ALA A 411 -2.54 -6.46 1.73
C ALA A 411 -4.06 -6.49 1.54
N LEU A 412 -4.77 -5.49 2.07
CA LEU A 412 -6.22 -5.33 1.84
C LEU A 412 -6.53 -5.14 0.35
N TYR A 413 -5.76 -4.32 -0.35
CA TYR A 413 -5.91 -4.09 -1.79
C TYR A 413 -5.60 -5.35 -2.62
N MET A 414 -4.47 -6.01 -2.36
CA MET A 414 -4.10 -7.25 -3.07
C MET A 414 -5.10 -8.36 -2.81
N GLY A 415 -5.55 -8.53 -1.56
CA GLY A 415 -6.61 -9.50 -1.21
C GLY A 415 -7.91 -9.22 -1.94
N LEU A 416 -8.29 -7.94 -2.09
CA LEU A 416 -9.46 -7.52 -2.88
C LEU A 416 -9.30 -7.90 -4.35
N LEU A 417 -8.18 -7.51 -4.98
CA LEU A 417 -7.91 -7.78 -6.38
C LEU A 417 -7.87 -9.28 -6.69
N LEU A 418 -7.15 -10.06 -5.87
CA LEU A 418 -7.10 -11.52 -5.97
C LEU A 418 -8.50 -12.14 -5.84
N SER A 419 -9.30 -11.65 -4.89
CA SER A 419 -10.66 -12.16 -4.68
C SER A 419 -11.58 -11.86 -5.87
N ILE A 420 -11.45 -10.69 -6.51
CA ILE A 420 -12.22 -10.36 -7.71
C ILE A 420 -11.76 -11.23 -8.89
N TYR A 421 -10.45 -11.29 -9.12
CA TYR A 421 -9.86 -12.03 -10.24
C TYR A 421 -10.15 -13.53 -10.16
N LEU A 422 -9.84 -14.16 -9.02
CA LEU A 422 -10.02 -15.61 -8.88
C LEU A 422 -11.49 -16.00 -8.88
N ASN A 423 -12.40 -15.18 -8.33
CA ASN A 423 -13.84 -15.44 -8.43
C ASN A 423 -14.37 -15.35 -9.87
N ARG A 424 -13.74 -14.54 -10.72
CA ARG A 424 -14.14 -14.39 -12.12
C ARG A 424 -13.59 -15.52 -13.00
N PHE A 425 -12.33 -15.91 -12.79
CA PHE A 425 -11.60 -16.78 -13.70
C PHE A 425 -11.39 -18.22 -13.21
N THR A 426 -11.82 -18.54 -12.00
CA THR A 426 -11.81 -19.91 -11.49
C THR A 426 -13.20 -20.51 -11.62
N SER A 427 -13.27 -21.79 -11.99
CA SER A 427 -14.54 -22.52 -12.11
C SER A 427 -15.40 -22.38 -10.85
N LYS A 428 -16.71 -22.23 -11.02
CA LYS A 428 -17.67 -22.21 -9.90
C LYS A 428 -17.74 -23.58 -9.20
N ASP A 429 -17.45 -24.66 -9.91
CA ASP A 429 -17.51 -26.04 -9.44
C ASP A 429 -16.16 -26.52 -8.88
N ILE A 430 -15.31 -25.60 -8.45
CA ILE A 430 -14.03 -25.98 -7.85
C ILE A 430 -14.26 -26.78 -6.56
N SER A 431 -13.71 -27.99 -6.50
CA SER A 431 -13.77 -28.80 -5.31
C SER A 431 -12.99 -28.15 -4.16
N PRO A 432 -13.58 -28.03 -2.96
CA PRO A 432 -12.88 -27.49 -1.81
C PRO A 432 -11.68 -28.39 -1.43
N VAL A 433 -10.62 -27.80 -0.94
CA VAL A 433 -9.49 -28.54 -0.35
C VAL A 433 -10.01 -29.39 0.80
N LYS A 434 -9.53 -30.65 0.91
CA LYS A 434 -9.92 -31.53 2.03
C LYS A 434 -9.64 -30.83 3.37
N PRO A 435 -10.52 -30.98 4.38
CA PRO A 435 -10.37 -30.30 5.66
C PRO A 435 -9.02 -30.51 6.33
N ILE A 436 -8.43 -31.69 6.17
CA ILE A 436 -7.11 -31.99 6.75
C ILE A 436 -6.01 -31.10 6.16
N TYR A 437 -5.98 -30.91 4.83
CA TYR A 437 -4.98 -30.05 4.19
C TYR A 437 -5.18 -28.57 4.56
N SER A 438 -6.44 -28.12 4.66
CA SER A 438 -6.74 -26.77 5.13
C SER A 438 -6.18 -26.55 6.55
N ARG A 439 -6.41 -27.50 7.47
CA ARG A 439 -5.87 -27.42 8.85
C ARG A 439 -4.35 -27.48 8.89
N VAL A 440 -3.72 -28.29 8.04
CA VAL A 440 -2.25 -28.34 7.94
C VAL A 440 -1.69 -27.00 7.47
N ILE A 441 -2.23 -26.41 6.41
CA ILE A 441 -1.78 -25.09 5.89
C ILE A 441 -1.92 -24.01 6.96
N LEU A 442 -3.08 -23.94 7.63
CA LEU A 442 -3.33 -22.97 8.70
C LEU A 442 -2.44 -23.22 9.92
N GLY A 443 -2.21 -24.49 10.30
CA GLY A 443 -1.30 -24.86 11.37
C GLY A 443 0.15 -24.45 11.07
N LEU A 444 0.64 -24.70 9.86
CA LEU A 444 1.96 -24.24 9.42
C LEU A 444 2.07 -22.71 9.42
N SER A 445 0.97 -22.01 9.06
CA SER A 445 0.94 -20.55 9.14
C SER A 445 1.14 -20.06 10.58
N LEU A 446 0.51 -20.71 11.59
CA LEU A 446 0.72 -20.39 13.00
C LEU A 446 2.17 -20.67 13.44
N CYS A 447 2.76 -21.78 12.98
CA CYS A 447 4.16 -22.12 13.29
C CYS A 447 5.16 -21.07 12.77
N LEU A 448 4.80 -20.29 11.75
CA LEU A 448 5.63 -19.19 11.24
C LEU A 448 5.30 -17.85 11.90
N LEU A 449 4.01 -17.59 12.18
CA LEU A 449 3.56 -16.31 12.73
C LEU A 449 3.94 -16.14 14.21
N ILE A 450 3.82 -17.21 15.04
CA ILE A 450 4.10 -17.12 16.48
C ILE A 450 5.58 -16.77 16.75
N PRO A 451 6.57 -17.49 16.17
CA PRO A 451 7.98 -17.10 16.31
C PRO A 451 8.25 -15.68 15.79
N GLY A 452 7.60 -15.28 14.70
CA GLY A 452 7.71 -13.94 14.14
C GLY A 452 7.30 -12.84 15.13
N ILE A 453 6.19 -13.02 15.85
CA ILE A 453 5.79 -12.09 16.92
C ILE A 453 6.82 -12.07 18.05
N ILE A 454 7.31 -13.23 18.48
CA ILE A 454 8.31 -13.33 19.55
C ILE A 454 9.57 -12.55 19.17
N ILE A 455 10.05 -12.70 17.93
CA ILE A 455 11.21 -11.96 17.42
C ILE A 455 10.94 -10.45 17.48
N HIS A 456 9.77 -9.98 17.08
CA HIS A 456 9.41 -8.56 17.16
C HIS A 456 9.29 -8.06 18.61
N ILE A 457 8.79 -8.88 19.55
CA ILE A 457 8.75 -8.53 20.97
C ILE A 457 10.18 -8.39 21.53
N LEU A 458 11.09 -9.30 21.16
CA LEU A 458 12.49 -9.22 21.57
C LEU A 458 13.21 -8.00 20.96
N SER A 459 12.85 -7.58 19.76
CA SER A 459 13.41 -6.38 19.14
C SER A 459 12.79 -5.06 19.66
N TYR A 460 11.70 -5.14 20.41
CA TYR A 460 11.04 -3.99 21.03
C TYR A 460 11.85 -3.44 22.23
N GLN A 461 12.50 -4.33 22.97
CA GLN A 461 13.31 -4.01 24.14
C GLN A 461 14.69 -3.47 23.78
#